data_df85ef6493f99676f8285c0fc738f459
#
_entry.id   df85ef6493f99676f8285c0fc738f459
#
_cell.length_a   1.000
_cell.length_b   1.000
_cell.length_c   1.000
_cell.angle_alpha   90.00
_cell.angle_beta   90.00
_cell.angle_gamma   90.00
#
_symmetry.space_group_name_H-M   'P 1'
#
loop_
_entity.id
_entity.type
_entity.pdbx_description
1 polymer ?
#
loop_
_entity_poly.entity_id
_entity_poly.type
_entity_poly.pdbx_seq_one_letter_code
_entity_poly.pdbx_strand_id
1 'polypeptide(L)'
;MSIASVQTTTAVHSPSGLPADLVTNFFIGLAVFLGGFVLFEPAPYEIVLAAMIVIGLSFGMRIPRDMLPVLIPVTTFAIGGLISAFQIDDYNRGLIYNAVTFFLGLTTIFFAIMIKNDMARLRLIFRLYVIAAVVSSLLGILGYFGLPGLEIFTRFGRAQGVFADPNVFAPFIVPPILYLMYGVMNRSITKLPIRLGLLSILLLAELLAFSRAGWGLTALSMGLFYFLLLVNERDMRIRAKYILFGLFGFTALIIALLIALQIEAIAEIFVQRAQVVQDYDGARFGRFARHAIGFELATQKPLGIGTLEFGFLYGEDEHNVYMRSLLTYGWLGFASWLMIIGLPLAYGFKLLFKTRPWQIYFQVAYVVFVGHLLVGWIIDIDHWRHFYLLMGIIWGCIMLERQQGREYIK
;
A
#
# COMPACT_ATOMS: atom_id res chain seq x y z
N MET A 1 -52.05 8.00 -2.58
CA MET A 1 -51.75 8.86 -3.74
C MET A 1 -51.02 10.10 -3.24
N SER A 2 -49.76 10.21 -3.44
CA SER A 2 -48.98 11.44 -3.70
C SER A 2 -47.54 11.02 -3.89
N ILE A 3 -47.08 11.16 -5.11
CA ILE A 3 -45.73 10.84 -5.57
C ILE A 3 -44.86 12.05 -5.22
N ALA A 4 -44.02 11.92 -4.20
CA ALA A 4 -42.98 12.92 -3.92
C ALA A 4 -41.85 12.75 -4.93
N SER A 5 -41.74 13.70 -5.83
CA SER A 5 -40.63 13.83 -6.78
C SER A 5 -39.31 14.06 -6.04
N VAL A 6 -38.38 13.09 -6.15
CA VAL A 6 -36.99 13.27 -5.76
C VAL A 6 -36.36 14.26 -6.73
N GLN A 7 -36.17 15.48 -6.31
CA GLN A 7 -35.34 16.46 -7.00
C GLN A 7 -33.88 16.00 -6.91
N THR A 8 -33.36 15.50 -8.01
CA THR A 8 -31.92 15.35 -8.27
C THR A 8 -31.30 16.74 -8.35
N THR A 9 -30.69 17.18 -7.26
CA THR A 9 -29.83 18.36 -7.25
C THR A 9 -28.58 18.04 -8.07
N THR A 10 -28.61 18.40 -9.35
CA THR A 10 -27.44 18.46 -10.20
C THR A 10 -26.51 19.54 -9.64
N ALA A 11 -25.37 19.12 -9.08
CA ALA A 11 -24.28 20.02 -8.74
C ALA A 11 -23.88 20.78 -10.02
N VAL A 12 -24.02 22.11 -9.97
CA VAL A 12 -23.61 23.01 -11.04
C VAL A 12 -22.09 22.94 -11.13
N HIS A 13 -21.58 22.16 -12.09
CA HIS A 13 -20.19 22.25 -12.51
C HIS A 13 -20.00 23.57 -13.26
N SER A 14 -19.14 24.44 -12.74
CA SER A 14 -18.69 25.62 -13.48
C SER A 14 -17.90 25.17 -14.72
N PRO A 15 -18.18 25.67 -15.93
CA PRO A 15 -17.58 25.14 -17.17
C PRO A 15 -16.13 25.55 -17.44
N SER A 16 -15.44 26.18 -16.47
CA SER A 16 -14.07 26.69 -16.66
C SER A 16 -12.92 25.71 -16.29
N GLY A 17 -13.20 24.45 -15.94
CA GLY A 17 -12.19 23.52 -15.41
C GLY A 17 -11.85 22.29 -16.28
N LEU A 18 -12.58 22.03 -17.38
CA LEU A 18 -12.44 20.77 -18.15
C LEU A 18 -10.99 20.44 -18.61
N PRO A 19 -10.19 21.34 -19.18
CA PRO A 19 -8.82 21.01 -19.58
C PRO A 19 -7.89 20.80 -18.36
N ALA A 20 -8.03 21.58 -17.28
CA ALA A 20 -7.21 21.46 -16.08
C ALA A 20 -7.47 20.14 -15.31
N ASP A 21 -8.73 19.72 -15.21
CA ASP A 21 -9.09 18.45 -14.58
C ASP A 21 -8.61 17.26 -15.40
N LEU A 22 -8.66 17.32 -16.74
CA LEU A 22 -8.15 16.27 -17.61
C LEU A 22 -6.64 16.09 -17.43
N VAL A 23 -5.88 17.20 -17.43
CA VAL A 23 -4.43 17.19 -17.19
C VAL A 23 -4.11 16.66 -15.81
N THR A 24 -4.80 17.11 -14.77
CA THR A 24 -4.62 16.64 -13.40
C THR A 24 -4.89 15.13 -13.30
N ASN A 25 -5.98 14.65 -13.89
CA ASN A 25 -6.33 13.23 -13.87
C ASN A 25 -5.32 12.37 -14.65
N PHE A 26 -4.79 12.88 -15.76
CA PHE A 26 -3.72 12.21 -16.51
C PHE A 26 -2.48 12.02 -15.63
N PHE A 27 -2.00 13.08 -14.96
CA PHE A 27 -0.80 13.00 -14.13
C PHE A 27 -1.02 12.18 -12.85
N ILE A 28 -2.21 12.23 -12.22
CA ILE A 28 -2.56 11.32 -11.12
C ILE A 28 -2.48 9.87 -11.60
N GLY A 29 -3.09 9.58 -12.75
CA GLY A 29 -3.04 8.24 -13.34
C GLY A 29 -1.62 7.78 -13.65
N LEU A 30 -0.82 8.66 -14.26
CA LEU A 30 0.59 8.42 -14.57
C LEU A 30 1.40 8.14 -13.30
N ALA A 31 1.24 8.96 -12.25
CA ALA A 31 1.94 8.76 -10.98
C ALA A 31 1.59 7.40 -10.36
N VAL A 32 0.30 7.03 -10.31
CA VAL A 32 -0.13 5.73 -9.77
C VAL A 32 0.43 4.57 -10.61
N PHE A 33 0.42 4.69 -11.93
CA PHE A 33 1.01 3.69 -12.82
C PHE A 33 2.53 3.55 -12.57
N LEU A 34 3.25 4.66 -12.51
CA LEU A 34 4.69 4.69 -12.26
C LEU A 34 5.07 4.22 -10.84
N GLY A 35 4.14 4.24 -9.88
CA GLY A 35 4.32 3.62 -8.56
C GLY A 35 4.58 2.12 -8.59
N GLY A 36 4.26 1.44 -9.71
CA GLY A 36 4.62 0.04 -9.97
C GLY A 36 5.99 -0.14 -10.62
N PHE A 37 6.80 0.92 -10.80
CA PHE A 37 8.09 0.90 -11.50
C PHE A 37 9.19 1.47 -10.58
N VAL A 38 9.79 0.61 -9.77
CA VAL A 38 10.73 0.97 -8.69
C VAL A 38 11.99 0.12 -8.77
N LEU A 39 12.47 -0.10 -9.99
CA LEU A 39 13.70 -0.87 -10.21
C LEU A 39 14.96 -0.04 -9.90
N PHE A 40 14.86 1.27 -10.07
CA PHE A 40 15.94 2.23 -9.84
C PHE A 40 15.44 3.38 -8.97
N GLU A 41 16.32 4.00 -8.19
CA GLU A 41 16.05 5.17 -7.36
C GLU A 41 16.94 6.37 -7.79
N PRO A 42 16.37 7.58 -7.89
CA PRO A 42 14.95 7.90 -7.69
C PRO A 42 14.07 7.32 -8.80
N ALA A 43 12.91 6.75 -8.40
CA ALA A 43 11.97 6.19 -9.35
C ALA A 43 11.20 7.30 -10.11
N PRO A 44 10.70 7.04 -11.33
CA PRO A 44 9.90 8.02 -12.08
C PRO A 44 8.68 8.55 -11.30
N TYR A 45 8.15 7.76 -10.38
CA TYR A 45 7.08 8.13 -9.46
C TYR A 45 7.41 9.38 -8.63
N GLU A 46 8.62 9.43 -8.04
CA GLU A 46 9.04 10.55 -7.21
C GLU A 46 9.11 11.84 -8.02
N ILE A 47 9.65 11.77 -9.23
CA ILE A 47 9.81 12.94 -10.11
C ILE A 47 8.44 13.53 -10.48
N VAL A 48 7.52 12.67 -10.92
CA VAL A 48 6.18 13.09 -11.34
C VAL A 48 5.40 13.68 -10.14
N LEU A 49 5.39 13.01 -8.99
CA LEU A 49 4.65 13.50 -7.82
C LEU A 49 5.26 14.73 -7.19
N ALA A 50 6.59 14.81 -7.11
CA ALA A 50 7.25 16.03 -6.64
C ALA A 50 6.87 17.24 -7.52
N ALA A 51 6.93 17.07 -8.84
CA ALA A 51 6.50 18.12 -9.78
C ALA A 51 5.02 18.48 -9.57
N MET A 52 4.12 17.48 -9.43
CA MET A 52 2.69 17.73 -9.19
C MET A 52 2.43 18.48 -7.87
N ILE A 53 3.13 18.12 -6.80
CA ILE A 53 3.00 18.79 -5.49
C ILE A 53 3.47 20.23 -5.60
N VAL A 54 4.66 20.49 -6.18
CA VAL A 54 5.22 21.83 -6.35
C VAL A 54 4.32 22.69 -7.23
N ILE A 55 3.91 22.18 -8.39
CA ILE A 55 2.99 22.88 -9.30
C ILE A 55 1.66 23.14 -8.58
N GLY A 56 1.07 22.13 -7.94
CA GLY A 56 -0.19 22.29 -7.22
C GLY A 56 -0.14 23.39 -6.17
N LEU A 57 0.92 23.42 -5.34
CA LEU A 57 1.12 24.46 -4.33
C LEU A 57 1.31 25.85 -4.97
N SER A 58 2.07 25.94 -6.07
CA SER A 58 2.30 27.19 -6.81
C SER A 58 1.01 27.74 -7.44
N PHE A 59 0.10 26.87 -7.87
CA PHE A 59 -1.21 27.24 -8.43
C PHE A 59 -2.34 27.28 -7.41
N GLY A 60 -2.01 27.34 -6.11
CA GLY A 60 -2.97 27.62 -5.04
C GLY A 60 -3.63 26.39 -4.40
N MET A 61 -3.09 25.18 -4.59
CA MET A 61 -3.48 24.02 -3.79
C MET A 61 -3.19 24.34 -2.31
N ARG A 62 -4.22 24.29 -1.49
CA ARG A 62 -4.09 24.53 -0.04
C ARG A 62 -4.22 23.23 0.72
N ILE A 63 -3.37 23.05 1.72
CA ILE A 63 -3.51 21.94 2.67
C ILE A 63 -4.64 22.31 3.65
N PRO A 64 -5.78 21.58 3.62
CA PRO A 64 -6.88 21.89 4.49
C PRO A 64 -6.59 21.51 5.95
N ARG A 65 -7.22 22.21 6.90
CA ARG A 65 -7.05 21.93 8.34
C ARG A 65 -7.35 20.46 8.72
N ASP A 66 -8.22 19.81 7.96
CA ASP A 66 -8.52 18.38 8.14
C ASP A 66 -7.31 17.45 7.91
N MET A 67 -6.23 17.95 7.29
CA MET A 67 -4.97 17.23 7.08
C MET A 67 -3.91 17.50 8.17
N LEU A 68 -4.16 18.37 9.14
CA LEU A 68 -3.23 18.59 10.26
C LEU A 68 -2.91 17.31 11.04
N PRO A 69 -3.85 16.37 11.24
CA PRO A 69 -3.55 15.08 11.88
C PRO A 69 -2.54 14.21 11.11
N VAL A 70 -2.29 14.49 9.83
CA VAL A 70 -1.25 13.83 9.02
C VAL A 70 0.00 14.69 8.96
N LEU A 71 -0.17 15.99 8.67
CA LEU A 71 0.95 16.91 8.46
C LEU A 71 1.83 17.03 9.71
N ILE A 72 1.22 17.16 10.90
CA ILE A 72 1.98 17.34 12.14
C ILE A 72 2.84 16.10 12.43
N PRO A 73 2.30 14.85 12.48
CA PRO A 73 3.15 13.68 12.71
C PRO A 73 4.20 13.45 11.62
N VAL A 74 3.89 13.69 10.35
CA VAL A 74 4.86 13.56 9.25
C VAL A 74 6.01 14.57 9.40
N THR A 75 5.68 15.82 9.79
CA THR A 75 6.71 16.84 10.03
C THR A 75 7.54 16.53 11.26
N THR A 76 6.93 16.10 12.39
CA THR A 76 7.67 15.74 13.60
C THR A 76 8.51 14.48 13.40
N PHE A 77 8.06 13.55 12.58
CA PHE A 77 8.85 12.38 12.15
C PHE A 77 10.12 12.82 11.41
N ALA A 78 9.98 13.72 10.44
CA ALA A 78 11.10 14.27 9.70
C ALA A 78 12.06 15.07 10.60
N ILE A 79 11.55 15.83 11.57
CA ILE A 79 12.39 16.52 12.58
C ILE A 79 13.22 15.52 13.40
N GLY A 80 12.62 14.41 13.84
CA GLY A 80 13.33 13.32 14.51
C GLY A 80 14.47 12.77 13.64
N GLY A 81 14.22 12.51 12.36
CA GLY A 81 15.24 12.08 11.42
C GLY A 81 16.36 13.09 11.18
N LEU A 82 16.03 14.40 11.12
CA LEU A 82 17.04 15.45 11.02
C LEU A 82 17.93 15.50 12.25
N ILE A 83 17.36 15.43 13.46
CA ILE A 83 18.13 15.41 14.71
C ILE A 83 19.05 14.19 14.73
N SER A 84 18.57 13.03 14.37
CA SER A 84 19.33 11.79 14.33
C SER A 84 20.43 11.81 13.27
N ALA A 85 20.23 12.48 12.14
CA ALA A 85 21.22 12.61 11.07
C ALA A 85 22.52 13.31 11.51
N PHE A 86 22.47 14.17 12.54
CA PHE A 86 23.68 14.79 13.10
C PHE A 86 24.57 13.82 13.87
N GLN A 87 24.14 12.58 14.07
CA GLN A 87 24.89 11.57 14.84
C GLN A 87 25.70 10.62 13.95
N ILE A 88 25.66 10.80 12.62
CA ILE A 88 26.34 9.94 11.65
C ILE A 88 27.38 10.73 10.86
N ASP A 89 28.45 10.04 10.46
CA ASP A 89 29.54 10.63 9.66
C ASP A 89 29.06 10.98 8.24
N ASP A 90 28.24 10.11 7.62
CA ASP A 90 27.64 10.36 6.31
C ASP A 90 26.31 11.14 6.44
N TYR A 91 26.47 12.43 6.76
CA TYR A 91 25.35 13.35 6.92
C TYR A 91 24.44 13.44 5.67
N ASN A 92 25.03 13.40 4.47
CA ASN A 92 24.26 13.48 3.22
C ASN A 92 23.31 12.30 3.05
N ARG A 93 23.75 11.08 3.39
CA ARG A 93 22.88 9.90 3.37
C ARG A 93 21.68 10.08 4.29
N GLY A 94 21.92 10.57 5.52
CA GLY A 94 20.85 10.85 6.48
C GLY A 94 19.84 11.86 5.97
N LEU A 95 20.31 12.96 5.37
CA LEU A 95 19.43 13.99 4.79
C LEU A 95 18.60 13.48 3.63
N ILE A 96 19.21 12.77 2.67
CA ILE A 96 18.51 12.24 1.49
C ILE A 96 17.42 11.26 1.94
N TYR A 97 17.77 10.31 2.81
CA TYR A 97 16.82 9.34 3.33
C TYR A 97 15.62 10.02 4.01
N ASN A 98 15.90 10.98 4.88
CA ASN A 98 14.86 11.73 5.60
C ASN A 98 14.00 12.59 4.64
N ALA A 99 14.60 13.19 3.62
CA ALA A 99 13.88 13.94 2.60
C ALA A 99 12.93 13.05 1.80
N VAL A 100 13.34 11.83 1.44
CA VAL A 100 12.49 10.83 0.77
C VAL A 100 11.32 10.43 1.67
N THR A 101 11.57 10.14 2.95
CA THR A 101 10.51 9.80 3.90
C THR A 101 9.49 10.93 4.07
N PHE A 102 9.98 12.16 4.23
CA PHE A 102 9.11 13.34 4.31
C PHE A 102 8.28 13.53 3.04
N PHE A 103 8.92 13.41 1.86
CA PHE A 103 8.25 13.46 0.57
C PHE A 103 7.13 12.40 0.47
N LEU A 104 7.40 11.15 0.86
CA LEU A 104 6.39 10.09 0.86
C LEU A 104 5.21 10.43 1.78
N GLY A 105 5.46 11.00 2.96
CA GLY A 105 4.42 11.55 3.82
C GLY A 105 3.56 12.63 3.14
N LEU A 106 4.19 13.53 2.37
CA LEU A 106 3.48 14.56 1.60
C LEU A 106 2.64 13.95 0.47
N THR A 107 3.05 12.82 -0.14
CA THR A 107 2.23 12.14 -1.16
C THR A 107 0.90 11.65 -0.59
N THR A 108 0.86 11.23 0.68
CA THR A 108 -0.39 10.90 1.38
C THR A 108 -1.36 12.08 1.40
N ILE A 109 -0.86 13.27 1.77
CA ILE A 109 -1.65 14.51 1.82
C ILE A 109 -2.14 14.88 0.42
N PHE A 110 -1.26 14.78 -0.58
CA PHE A 110 -1.60 15.06 -1.97
C PHE A 110 -2.75 14.17 -2.46
N PHE A 111 -2.63 12.84 -2.33
CA PHE A 111 -3.70 11.92 -2.77
C PHE A 111 -4.99 12.14 -2.00
N ALA A 112 -4.93 12.40 -0.69
CA ALA A 112 -6.12 12.69 0.11
C ALA A 112 -6.87 13.94 -0.39
N ILE A 113 -6.14 15.03 -0.73
CA ILE A 113 -6.72 16.26 -1.28
C ILE A 113 -7.31 16.00 -2.67
N MET A 114 -6.61 15.26 -3.53
CA MET A 114 -7.09 14.94 -4.87
C MET A 114 -8.39 14.13 -4.84
N ILE A 115 -8.49 13.15 -3.93
CA ILE A 115 -9.68 12.32 -3.74
C ILE A 115 -10.84 13.14 -3.15
N LYS A 116 -10.56 13.99 -2.15
CA LYS A 116 -11.57 14.89 -1.57
C LYS A 116 -12.19 15.82 -2.61
N ASN A 117 -11.37 16.35 -3.52
CA ASN A 117 -11.84 17.29 -4.55
C ASN A 117 -12.69 16.59 -5.62
N ASP A 118 -12.38 15.33 -5.94
CA ASP A 118 -13.14 14.53 -6.89
C ASP A 118 -13.08 13.04 -6.52
N MET A 119 -14.18 12.51 -6.00
CA MET A 119 -14.33 11.08 -5.64
C MET A 119 -14.13 10.13 -6.84
N ALA A 120 -14.39 10.58 -8.08
CA ALA A 120 -14.20 9.74 -9.26
C ALA A 120 -12.73 9.34 -9.47
N ARG A 121 -11.78 10.08 -8.92
CA ARG A 121 -10.35 9.78 -8.90
C ARG A 121 -10.02 8.47 -8.18
N LEU A 122 -10.84 8.02 -7.22
CA LEU A 122 -10.68 6.68 -6.63
C LEU A 122 -10.76 5.58 -7.70
N ARG A 123 -11.72 5.69 -8.62
CA ARG A 123 -11.84 4.72 -9.72
C ARG A 123 -10.66 4.79 -10.67
N LEU A 124 -10.16 5.99 -10.96
CA LEU A 124 -8.97 6.19 -11.79
C LEU A 124 -7.74 5.55 -11.12
N ILE A 125 -7.48 5.87 -9.86
CA ILE A 125 -6.37 5.33 -9.06
C ILE A 125 -6.39 3.81 -9.09
N PHE A 126 -7.50 3.18 -8.74
CA PHE A 126 -7.57 1.71 -8.71
C PHE A 126 -7.43 1.06 -10.11
N ARG A 127 -7.93 1.71 -11.18
CA ARG A 127 -7.74 1.20 -12.55
C ARG A 127 -6.27 1.23 -12.96
N LEU A 128 -5.58 2.35 -12.75
CA LEU A 128 -4.17 2.48 -13.10
C LEU A 128 -3.29 1.63 -12.18
N TYR A 129 -3.67 1.44 -10.92
CA TYR A 129 -2.99 0.53 -10.00
C TYR A 129 -3.09 -0.93 -10.50
N VAL A 130 -4.29 -1.38 -10.94
CA VAL A 130 -4.45 -2.72 -11.54
C VAL A 130 -3.58 -2.86 -12.79
N ILE A 131 -3.57 -1.86 -13.67
CA ILE A 131 -2.74 -1.91 -14.89
C ILE A 131 -1.26 -2.00 -14.53
N ALA A 132 -0.76 -1.17 -13.62
CA ALA A 132 0.63 -1.20 -13.15
C ALA A 132 0.99 -2.56 -12.55
N ALA A 133 0.13 -3.11 -11.70
CA ALA A 133 0.32 -4.40 -11.07
C ALA A 133 0.36 -5.54 -12.10
N VAL A 134 -0.55 -5.54 -13.09
CA VAL A 134 -0.59 -6.56 -14.13
C VAL A 134 0.64 -6.49 -15.02
N VAL A 135 1.05 -5.29 -15.43
CA VAL A 135 2.28 -5.12 -16.26
C VAL A 135 3.50 -5.61 -15.50
N SER A 136 3.68 -5.18 -14.24
CA SER A 136 4.79 -5.62 -13.41
C SER A 136 4.77 -7.14 -13.17
N SER A 137 3.58 -7.71 -12.94
CA SER A 137 3.41 -9.16 -12.74
C SER A 137 3.75 -9.97 -13.99
N LEU A 138 3.29 -9.54 -15.17
CA LEU A 138 3.62 -10.21 -16.42
C LEU A 138 5.12 -10.22 -16.68
N LEU A 139 5.80 -9.09 -16.48
CA LEU A 139 7.26 -9.01 -16.63
C LEU A 139 7.96 -9.93 -15.63
N GLY A 140 7.54 -9.96 -14.36
CA GLY A 140 8.08 -10.86 -13.35
C GLY A 140 7.85 -12.35 -13.67
N ILE A 141 6.66 -12.73 -14.14
CA ILE A 141 6.32 -14.10 -14.55
C ILE A 141 7.18 -14.53 -15.77
N LEU A 142 7.22 -13.70 -16.81
CA LEU A 142 7.98 -14.01 -18.03
C LEU A 142 9.48 -14.09 -17.74
N GLY A 143 10.02 -13.22 -16.88
CA GLY A 143 11.40 -13.29 -16.43
C GLY A 143 11.66 -14.57 -15.63
N TYR A 144 10.74 -14.97 -14.73
CA TYR A 144 10.87 -16.20 -13.94
C TYR A 144 10.95 -17.46 -14.81
N PHE A 145 10.18 -17.52 -15.90
CA PHE A 145 10.25 -18.62 -16.86
C PHE A 145 11.38 -18.50 -17.90
N GLY A 146 12.30 -17.56 -17.70
CA GLY A 146 13.53 -17.46 -18.49
C GLY A 146 13.34 -16.90 -19.90
N LEU A 147 12.35 -16.04 -20.11
CA LEU A 147 12.20 -15.36 -21.40
C LEU A 147 13.41 -14.42 -21.63
N PRO A 148 14.17 -14.58 -22.75
CA PRO A 148 15.38 -13.82 -22.99
C PRO A 148 15.16 -12.30 -22.90
N GLY A 149 16.07 -11.61 -22.19
CA GLY A 149 16.03 -10.16 -21.99
C GLY A 149 15.14 -9.69 -20.84
N LEU A 150 14.46 -10.60 -20.11
CA LEU A 150 13.60 -10.28 -18.98
C LEU A 150 14.17 -10.75 -17.63
N GLU A 151 15.43 -11.15 -17.60
CA GLU A 151 16.13 -11.64 -16.39
C GLU A 151 16.16 -10.57 -15.28
N ILE A 152 16.18 -9.28 -15.66
CA ILE A 152 16.18 -8.14 -14.74
C ILE A 152 14.91 -8.05 -13.88
N PHE A 153 13.83 -8.74 -14.24
CA PHE A 153 12.56 -8.78 -13.50
C PHE A 153 12.48 -9.94 -12.51
N THR A 154 13.62 -10.61 -12.30
CA THR A 154 13.79 -11.68 -11.31
C THR A 154 14.97 -11.42 -10.41
N ARG A 155 14.92 -11.91 -9.18
CA ARG A 155 16.01 -11.84 -8.21
C ARG A 155 16.00 -13.07 -7.31
N PHE A 156 17.15 -13.70 -7.15
CA PHE A 156 17.31 -14.92 -6.33
C PHE A 156 16.31 -16.03 -6.71
N GLY A 157 16.08 -16.26 -8.01
CA GLY A 157 15.10 -17.25 -8.49
C GLY A 157 13.63 -16.92 -8.17
N ARG A 158 13.31 -15.65 -7.95
CA ARG A 158 11.98 -15.15 -7.55
C ARG A 158 11.51 -14.05 -8.50
N ALA A 159 10.22 -14.00 -8.80
CA ALA A 159 9.65 -12.89 -9.55
C ALA A 159 9.66 -11.62 -8.69
N GLN A 160 10.23 -10.53 -9.20
CA GLN A 160 10.21 -9.21 -8.55
C GLN A 160 9.47 -8.16 -9.39
N GLY A 161 9.08 -8.49 -10.62
CA GLY A 161 8.47 -7.52 -11.52
C GLY A 161 9.38 -6.32 -11.74
N VAL A 162 8.83 -5.12 -11.75
CA VAL A 162 9.59 -3.87 -11.92
C VAL A 162 9.93 -3.23 -10.56
N PHE A 163 10.29 -4.06 -9.59
CA PHE A 163 10.78 -3.66 -8.25
C PHE A 163 12.20 -4.17 -8.03
N ALA A 164 12.93 -3.53 -7.11
CA ALA A 164 14.26 -3.98 -6.74
C ALA A 164 14.26 -5.20 -5.81
N ASP A 165 13.09 -5.52 -5.18
CA ASP A 165 12.95 -6.63 -4.23
C ASP A 165 11.57 -7.31 -4.35
N PRO A 166 11.53 -8.67 -4.44
CA PRO A 166 10.29 -9.44 -4.43
C PRO A 166 9.42 -9.20 -3.19
N ASN A 167 10.03 -8.86 -2.04
CA ASN A 167 9.30 -8.59 -0.80
C ASN A 167 8.60 -7.22 -0.79
N VAL A 168 8.92 -6.33 -1.74
CA VAL A 168 8.20 -5.08 -1.99
C VAL A 168 7.16 -5.27 -3.09
N PHE A 169 7.49 -6.06 -4.12
CA PHE A 169 6.61 -6.37 -5.24
C PHE A 169 5.34 -7.11 -4.79
N ALA A 170 5.48 -8.18 -3.98
CA ALA A 170 4.34 -8.97 -3.53
C ALA A 170 3.31 -8.12 -2.75
N PRO A 171 3.65 -7.35 -1.71
CA PRO A 171 2.71 -6.43 -1.06
C PRO A 171 2.07 -5.39 -1.98
N PHE A 172 2.79 -4.93 -3.01
CA PHE A 172 2.26 -3.95 -3.96
C PHE A 172 1.06 -4.49 -4.74
N ILE A 173 1.04 -5.76 -5.11
CA ILE A 173 -0.05 -6.33 -5.94
C ILE A 173 -1.30 -6.71 -5.14
N VAL A 174 -1.27 -6.69 -3.79
CA VAL A 174 -2.39 -7.10 -2.93
C VAL A 174 -3.65 -6.23 -3.10
N PRO A 175 -3.59 -4.88 -3.10
CA PRO A 175 -4.77 -4.05 -3.31
C PRO A 175 -5.47 -4.30 -4.66
N PRO A 176 -4.77 -4.42 -5.81
CA PRO A 176 -5.31 -4.89 -7.07
C PRO A 176 -6.01 -6.25 -7.01
N ILE A 177 -5.44 -7.24 -6.30
CA ILE A 177 -6.05 -8.56 -6.11
C ILE A 177 -7.43 -8.41 -5.44
N LEU A 178 -7.52 -7.71 -4.32
CA LEU A 178 -8.78 -7.50 -3.61
C LEU A 178 -9.82 -6.74 -4.46
N TYR A 179 -9.38 -5.72 -5.19
CA TYR A 179 -10.25 -4.95 -6.06
C TYR A 179 -10.81 -5.78 -7.22
N LEU A 180 -9.99 -6.63 -7.84
CA LEU A 180 -10.42 -7.55 -8.88
C LEU A 180 -11.33 -8.65 -8.32
N MET A 181 -11.02 -9.21 -7.15
CA MET A 181 -11.86 -10.18 -6.44
C MET A 181 -13.26 -9.62 -6.20
N TYR A 182 -13.38 -8.39 -5.69
CA TYR A 182 -14.67 -7.73 -5.59
C TYR A 182 -15.38 -7.57 -6.94
N GLY A 183 -14.60 -7.22 -7.98
CA GLY A 183 -15.12 -7.08 -9.34
C GLY A 183 -15.67 -8.38 -9.93
N VAL A 184 -15.06 -9.53 -9.61
CA VAL A 184 -15.55 -10.87 -9.98
C VAL A 184 -16.89 -11.16 -9.29
N MET A 185 -17.03 -10.83 -8.02
CA MET A 185 -18.21 -11.13 -7.22
C MET A 185 -19.41 -10.21 -7.52
N ASN A 186 -19.19 -8.94 -7.88
CA ASN A 186 -20.23 -7.90 -7.83
C ASN A 186 -20.48 -7.16 -9.14
N ARG A 187 -19.74 -7.45 -10.23
CA ARG A 187 -19.89 -6.71 -11.49
C ARG A 187 -20.39 -7.60 -12.63
N SER A 188 -20.69 -6.96 -13.75
CA SER A 188 -21.25 -7.59 -14.95
C SER A 188 -20.51 -8.88 -15.37
N ILE A 189 -21.27 -9.90 -15.72
CA ILE A 189 -20.80 -11.21 -16.21
C ILE A 189 -19.97 -11.06 -17.50
N THR A 190 -20.30 -10.11 -18.37
CA THR A 190 -19.60 -9.91 -19.65
C THR A 190 -18.09 -9.62 -19.49
N LYS A 191 -17.68 -9.01 -18.39
CA LYS A 191 -16.27 -8.74 -18.07
C LYS A 191 -15.66 -9.76 -17.10
N LEU A 192 -16.38 -10.82 -16.75
CA LEU A 192 -15.91 -11.84 -15.82
C LEU A 192 -14.65 -12.55 -16.30
N PRO A 193 -14.55 -13.03 -17.58
CA PRO A 193 -13.34 -13.72 -18.05
C PRO A 193 -12.09 -12.84 -17.96
N ILE A 194 -12.20 -11.56 -18.32
CA ILE A 194 -11.08 -10.61 -18.26
C ILE A 194 -10.62 -10.43 -16.80
N ARG A 195 -11.57 -10.26 -15.86
CA ARG A 195 -11.22 -10.09 -14.44
C ARG A 195 -10.58 -11.33 -13.84
N LEU A 196 -11.10 -12.51 -14.19
CA LEU A 196 -10.51 -13.78 -13.77
C LEU A 196 -9.09 -13.94 -14.33
N GLY A 197 -8.88 -13.64 -15.62
CA GLY A 197 -7.54 -13.67 -16.22
C GLY A 197 -6.56 -12.72 -15.53
N LEU A 198 -6.96 -11.47 -15.29
CA LEU A 198 -6.14 -10.50 -14.58
C LEU A 198 -5.84 -10.95 -13.12
N LEU A 199 -6.85 -11.46 -12.41
CA LEU A 199 -6.70 -11.99 -11.06
C LEU A 199 -5.74 -13.18 -11.03
N SER A 200 -5.85 -14.11 -11.99
CA SER A 200 -4.95 -15.27 -12.11
C SER A 200 -3.50 -14.85 -12.34
N ILE A 201 -3.26 -13.83 -13.19
CA ILE A 201 -1.92 -13.27 -13.41
C ILE A 201 -1.34 -12.74 -12.10
N LEU A 202 -2.11 -11.95 -11.33
CA LEU A 202 -1.64 -11.38 -10.07
C LEU A 202 -1.38 -12.49 -9.02
N LEU A 203 -2.27 -13.48 -8.89
CA LEU A 203 -2.10 -14.58 -7.94
C LEU A 203 -0.90 -15.48 -8.30
N LEU A 204 -0.65 -15.70 -9.59
CA LEU A 204 0.53 -16.43 -10.05
C LEU A 204 1.81 -15.64 -9.73
N ALA A 205 1.81 -14.33 -9.98
CA ALA A 205 2.94 -13.47 -9.65
C ALA A 205 3.21 -13.42 -8.14
N GLU A 206 2.14 -13.38 -7.32
CA GLU A 206 2.22 -13.45 -5.86
C GLU A 206 2.86 -14.77 -5.39
N LEU A 207 2.48 -15.89 -6.00
CA LEU A 207 3.09 -17.19 -5.72
C LEU A 207 4.58 -17.18 -6.09
N LEU A 208 4.92 -16.77 -7.32
CA LEU A 208 6.29 -16.78 -7.86
C LEU A 208 7.21 -15.71 -7.24
N ALA A 209 6.64 -14.74 -6.53
CA ALA A 209 7.43 -13.81 -5.70
C ALA A 209 8.04 -14.52 -4.48
N PHE A 210 7.55 -15.69 -4.07
CA PHE A 210 8.02 -16.47 -2.92
C PHE A 210 8.29 -15.61 -1.68
N SER A 211 7.39 -14.64 -1.43
CA SER A 211 7.45 -13.74 -0.28
C SER A 211 6.50 -14.20 0.82
N ARG A 212 7.05 -14.74 1.92
CA ARG A 212 6.24 -15.14 3.09
C ARG A 212 5.39 -13.99 3.63
N ALA A 213 6.01 -12.79 3.69
CA ALA A 213 5.34 -11.57 4.10
C ALA A 213 4.21 -11.19 3.14
N GLY A 214 4.43 -11.30 1.82
CA GLY A 214 3.42 -11.09 0.79
C GLY A 214 2.27 -12.08 0.90
N TRP A 215 2.56 -13.38 1.00
CA TRP A 215 1.52 -14.42 1.16
C TRP A 215 0.68 -14.21 2.42
N GLY A 216 1.34 -13.90 3.56
CA GLY A 216 0.65 -13.60 4.82
C GLY A 216 -0.23 -12.35 4.70
N LEU A 217 0.29 -11.29 4.09
CA LEU A 217 -0.46 -10.06 3.81
C LEU A 217 -1.68 -10.33 2.93
N THR A 218 -1.50 -11.09 1.84
CA THR A 218 -2.59 -11.44 0.92
C THR A 218 -3.67 -12.25 1.63
N ALA A 219 -3.30 -13.32 2.34
CA ALA A 219 -4.25 -14.17 3.05
C ALA A 219 -5.03 -13.40 4.12
N LEU A 220 -4.34 -12.60 4.93
CA LEU A 220 -4.97 -11.76 5.96
C LEU A 220 -5.90 -10.71 5.35
N SER A 221 -5.42 -9.98 4.33
CA SER A 221 -6.21 -8.93 3.70
C SER A 221 -7.43 -9.48 2.97
N MET A 222 -7.29 -10.62 2.28
CA MET A 222 -8.42 -11.34 1.67
C MET A 222 -9.44 -11.77 2.73
N GLY A 223 -8.98 -12.36 3.84
CA GLY A 223 -9.85 -12.79 4.93
C GLY A 223 -10.60 -11.64 5.58
N LEU A 224 -9.91 -10.54 5.94
CA LEU A 224 -10.53 -9.34 6.51
C LEU A 224 -11.50 -8.67 5.52
N PHE A 225 -11.10 -8.55 4.27
CA PHE A 225 -11.95 -7.96 3.24
C PHE A 225 -13.22 -8.79 3.00
N TYR A 226 -13.07 -10.11 2.90
CA TYR A 226 -14.18 -11.03 2.75
C TYR A 226 -15.13 -10.98 3.96
N PHE A 227 -14.59 -10.93 5.17
CA PHE A 227 -15.36 -10.73 6.39
C PHE A 227 -16.17 -9.43 6.33
N LEU A 228 -15.57 -8.30 5.90
CA LEU A 228 -16.27 -7.04 5.75
C LEU A 228 -17.39 -7.11 4.70
N LEU A 229 -17.20 -7.81 3.59
CA LEU A 229 -18.25 -8.01 2.59
C LEU A 229 -19.45 -8.76 3.19
N LEU A 230 -19.21 -9.81 3.99
CA LEU A 230 -20.26 -10.59 4.64
C LEU A 230 -21.01 -9.78 5.71
N VAL A 231 -20.30 -9.01 6.53
CA VAL A 231 -20.91 -8.25 7.64
C VAL A 231 -21.71 -7.05 7.11
N ASN A 232 -21.23 -6.39 6.06
CA ASN A 232 -21.91 -5.22 5.49
C ASN A 232 -23.09 -5.58 4.58
N GLU A 233 -23.17 -6.82 4.10
CA GLU A 233 -24.27 -7.25 3.22
C GLU A 233 -25.49 -7.67 4.06
N ARG A 234 -26.63 -7.09 3.76
CA ARG A 234 -27.92 -7.38 4.45
C ARG A 234 -28.80 -8.35 3.69
N ASP A 235 -28.65 -8.43 2.36
CA ASP A 235 -29.40 -9.37 1.53
C ASP A 235 -28.81 -10.79 1.68
N MET A 236 -29.63 -11.69 2.21
CA MET A 236 -29.22 -13.09 2.42
C MET A 236 -28.87 -13.83 1.14
N ARG A 237 -29.45 -13.46 -0.02
CA ARG A 237 -29.13 -14.06 -1.33
C ARG A 237 -27.74 -13.62 -1.80
N ILE A 238 -27.42 -12.34 -1.63
CA ILE A 238 -26.09 -11.82 -1.95
C ILE A 238 -25.04 -12.37 -0.99
N ARG A 239 -25.37 -12.47 0.30
CA ARG A 239 -24.49 -13.08 1.31
C ARG A 239 -24.21 -14.56 0.98
N ALA A 240 -25.23 -15.35 0.63
CA ALA A 240 -25.07 -16.74 0.19
C ALA A 240 -24.19 -16.83 -1.07
N LYS A 241 -24.38 -15.93 -2.03
CA LYS A 241 -23.52 -15.81 -3.20
C LYS A 241 -22.05 -15.58 -2.81
N TYR A 242 -21.76 -14.67 -1.86
CA TYR A 242 -20.40 -14.44 -1.37
C TYR A 242 -19.82 -15.71 -0.75
N ILE A 243 -20.57 -16.41 0.09
CA ILE A 243 -20.13 -17.67 0.72
C ILE A 243 -19.75 -18.71 -0.37
N LEU A 244 -20.61 -18.90 -1.37
CA LEU A 244 -20.32 -19.81 -2.47
C LEU A 244 -19.08 -19.41 -3.27
N PHE A 245 -18.94 -18.12 -3.59
CA PHE A 245 -17.74 -17.62 -4.26
C PHE A 245 -16.47 -17.80 -3.41
N GLY A 246 -16.56 -17.60 -2.10
CA GLY A 246 -15.46 -17.83 -1.17
C GLY A 246 -15.03 -19.30 -1.16
N LEU A 247 -15.98 -20.23 -1.00
CA LEU A 247 -15.72 -21.67 -1.02
C LEU A 247 -15.12 -22.12 -2.36
N PHE A 248 -15.74 -21.70 -3.48
CA PHE A 248 -15.26 -22.04 -4.81
C PHE A 248 -13.87 -21.44 -5.08
N GLY A 249 -13.66 -20.16 -4.74
CA GLY A 249 -12.38 -19.48 -4.90
C GLY A 249 -11.27 -20.11 -4.07
N PHE A 250 -11.56 -20.47 -2.81
CA PHE A 250 -10.61 -21.15 -1.94
C PHE A 250 -10.23 -22.54 -2.47
N THR A 251 -11.23 -23.32 -2.92
CA THR A 251 -10.98 -24.62 -3.55
C THR A 251 -10.15 -24.48 -4.84
N ALA A 252 -10.49 -23.50 -5.69
CA ALA A 252 -9.74 -23.23 -6.91
C ALA A 252 -8.28 -22.82 -6.63
N LEU A 253 -8.06 -22.02 -5.58
CA LEU A 253 -6.71 -21.63 -5.15
C LEU A 253 -5.89 -22.83 -4.68
N ILE A 254 -6.47 -23.73 -3.88
CA ILE A 254 -5.80 -24.98 -3.45
C ILE A 254 -5.45 -25.84 -4.67
N ILE A 255 -6.39 -26.05 -5.60
CA ILE A 255 -6.13 -26.83 -6.80
C ILE A 255 -5.01 -26.19 -7.63
N ALA A 256 -5.05 -24.86 -7.83
CA ALA A 256 -4.01 -24.15 -8.56
C ALA A 256 -2.63 -24.27 -7.90
N LEU A 257 -2.57 -24.20 -6.56
CA LEU A 257 -1.33 -24.43 -5.80
C LEU A 257 -0.83 -25.86 -5.98
N LEU A 258 -1.70 -26.88 -5.86
CA LEU A 258 -1.31 -28.28 -6.06
C LEU A 258 -0.80 -28.54 -7.47
N ILE A 259 -1.37 -27.90 -8.50
CA ILE A 259 -0.87 -27.97 -9.88
C ILE A 259 0.49 -27.29 -9.99
N ALA A 260 0.65 -26.09 -9.42
CA ALA A 260 1.93 -25.37 -9.44
C ALA A 260 3.07 -26.16 -8.77
N LEU A 261 2.78 -26.88 -7.68
CA LEU A 261 3.73 -27.72 -6.96
C LEU A 261 4.12 -29.00 -7.73
N GLN A 262 3.50 -29.32 -8.88
CA GLN A 262 3.99 -30.37 -9.79
C GLN A 262 5.22 -29.91 -10.58
N ILE A 263 5.48 -28.62 -10.63
CA ILE A 263 6.67 -28.06 -11.27
C ILE A 263 7.80 -28.05 -10.23
N GLU A 264 8.80 -28.90 -10.44
CA GLU A 264 9.91 -29.14 -9.49
C GLU A 264 10.57 -27.85 -9.00
N ALA A 265 10.90 -26.92 -9.90
CA ALA A 265 11.50 -25.64 -9.56
C ALA A 265 10.62 -24.77 -8.63
N ILE A 266 9.29 -24.86 -8.74
CA ILE A 266 8.35 -24.14 -7.85
C ILE A 266 8.28 -24.86 -6.51
N ALA A 267 8.19 -26.21 -6.52
CA ALA A 267 8.06 -27.02 -5.32
C ALA A 267 9.26 -26.86 -4.39
N GLU A 268 10.48 -26.92 -4.93
CA GLU A 268 11.71 -26.78 -4.15
C GLU A 268 11.77 -25.44 -3.40
N ILE A 269 11.56 -24.31 -4.13
CA ILE A 269 11.60 -23.00 -3.53
C ILE A 269 10.42 -22.81 -2.55
N PHE A 270 9.22 -23.34 -2.90
CA PHE A 270 8.06 -23.27 -2.02
C PHE A 270 8.31 -23.98 -0.69
N VAL A 271 8.82 -25.22 -0.71
CA VAL A 271 9.12 -25.98 0.52
C VAL A 271 10.17 -25.25 1.35
N GLN A 272 11.23 -24.74 0.74
CA GLN A 272 12.25 -23.95 1.42
C GLN A 272 11.68 -22.70 2.07
N ARG A 273 10.76 -22.00 1.39
CA ARG A 273 10.17 -20.75 1.89
C ARG A 273 8.98 -20.94 2.82
N ALA A 274 8.28 -22.07 2.78
CA ALA A 274 7.16 -22.38 3.67
C ALA A 274 7.60 -22.67 5.10
N GLN A 275 8.88 -22.91 5.36
CA GLN A 275 9.42 -23.07 6.72
C GLN A 275 9.24 -21.76 7.51
N VAL A 276 8.59 -21.87 8.68
CA VAL A 276 8.27 -20.71 9.53
C VAL A 276 9.53 -20.06 10.10
N VAL A 277 10.53 -20.88 10.48
CA VAL A 277 11.82 -20.44 11.01
C VAL A 277 12.90 -20.79 9.99
N GLN A 278 13.72 -19.83 9.65
CA GLN A 278 14.89 -20.02 8.79
C GLN A 278 16.14 -20.00 9.66
N ASP A 279 17.22 -20.64 9.21
CA ASP A 279 18.49 -20.70 9.94
C ASP A 279 19.03 -19.31 10.28
N TYR A 280 18.80 -18.30 9.41
CA TYR A 280 19.20 -16.91 9.64
C TYR A 280 18.33 -16.17 10.67
N ASP A 281 17.13 -16.66 11.04
CA ASP A 281 16.28 -16.03 12.05
C ASP A 281 16.77 -16.34 13.48
N GLY A 282 17.38 -17.53 13.70
CA GLY A 282 17.85 -18.03 15.00
C GLY A 282 19.36 -17.91 15.26
N ALA A 283 20.17 -17.41 14.31
CA ALA A 283 21.60 -17.22 14.48
C ALA A 283 21.96 -16.24 15.60
N ARG A 284 23.22 -16.23 16.09
CA ARG A 284 23.72 -15.34 17.15
C ARG A 284 23.41 -13.86 16.93
N PHE A 285 23.31 -13.42 15.67
CA PHE A 285 22.83 -12.12 15.21
C PHE A 285 21.58 -12.25 14.32
N GLY A 286 20.73 -13.26 14.57
CA GLY A 286 19.49 -13.45 13.85
C GLY A 286 18.50 -12.31 14.11
N ARG A 287 17.43 -12.28 13.33
CA ARG A 287 16.44 -11.19 13.34
C ARG A 287 15.95 -10.82 14.74
N PHE A 288 15.60 -11.80 15.58
CA PHE A 288 15.08 -11.54 16.93
C PHE A 288 16.15 -11.02 17.90
N ALA A 289 17.40 -11.49 17.78
CA ALA A 289 18.52 -10.96 18.56
C ALA A 289 18.79 -9.49 18.21
N ARG A 290 18.71 -9.12 16.93
CA ARG A 290 18.85 -7.73 16.47
C ARG A 290 17.76 -6.81 17.03
N HIS A 291 16.51 -7.30 17.16
CA HIS A 291 15.45 -6.50 17.78
C HIS A 291 15.76 -6.20 19.26
N ALA A 292 16.27 -7.16 20.02
CA ALA A 292 16.66 -6.95 21.41
C ALA A 292 17.82 -5.95 21.52
N ILE A 293 18.87 -6.12 20.71
CA ILE A 293 20.03 -5.19 20.64
C ILE A 293 19.55 -3.80 20.22
N GLY A 294 18.69 -3.70 19.22
CA GLY A 294 18.15 -2.43 18.74
C GLY A 294 17.35 -1.69 19.81
N PHE A 295 16.53 -2.40 20.58
CA PHE A 295 15.78 -1.79 21.68
C PHE A 295 16.71 -1.30 22.81
N GLU A 296 17.69 -2.09 23.20
CA GLU A 296 18.71 -1.68 24.19
C GLU A 296 19.43 -0.41 23.72
N LEU A 297 19.88 -0.40 22.46
CA LEU A 297 20.55 0.75 21.86
C LEU A 297 19.66 1.99 21.84
N ALA A 298 18.37 1.85 21.52
CA ALA A 298 17.41 2.95 21.52
C ALA A 298 17.15 3.54 22.90
N THR A 299 17.28 2.76 23.99
CA THR A 299 17.21 3.28 25.37
C THR A 299 18.44 4.10 25.73
N GLN A 300 19.61 3.76 25.20
CA GLN A 300 20.87 4.48 25.41
C GLN A 300 21.00 5.72 24.51
N LYS A 301 20.34 5.70 23.33
CA LYS A 301 20.40 6.75 22.31
C LYS A 301 18.99 7.30 21.99
N PRO A 302 18.39 8.09 22.86
CA PRO A 302 17.00 8.53 22.72
C PRO A 302 16.75 9.43 21.50
N LEU A 303 17.78 10.07 20.96
CA LEU A 303 17.69 10.88 19.73
C LEU A 303 17.86 10.05 18.44
N GLY A 304 18.01 8.73 18.56
CA GLY A 304 18.32 7.81 17.48
C GLY A 304 19.82 7.61 17.31
N ILE A 305 20.19 6.69 16.41
CA ILE A 305 21.59 6.41 16.05
C ILE A 305 21.92 6.89 14.64
N GLY A 306 20.90 7.31 13.89
CA GLY A 306 21.03 7.74 12.52
C GLY A 306 20.55 6.71 11.50
N THR A 307 20.42 7.19 10.28
CA THR A 307 19.84 6.44 9.17
C THR A 307 20.77 5.31 8.72
N LEU A 308 20.22 4.08 8.69
CA LEU A 308 20.92 2.85 8.27
C LEU A 308 22.17 2.49 9.10
N GLU A 309 22.44 3.21 10.20
CA GLU A 309 23.61 2.95 11.07
C GLU A 309 23.54 1.56 11.71
N PHE A 310 22.35 1.06 12.02
CA PHE A 310 22.22 -0.27 12.61
C PHE A 310 22.79 -1.36 11.68
N GLY A 311 22.51 -1.29 10.40
CA GLY A 311 23.06 -2.21 9.40
C GLY A 311 24.58 -2.13 9.27
N PHE A 312 25.15 -0.93 9.39
CA PHE A 312 26.63 -0.76 9.40
C PHE A 312 27.27 -1.32 10.65
N LEU A 313 26.65 -1.16 11.83
CA LEU A 313 27.17 -1.63 13.09
C LEU A 313 27.07 -3.17 13.25
N TYR A 314 26.00 -3.78 12.72
CA TYR A 314 25.67 -5.18 12.95
C TYR A 314 25.63 -6.05 11.67
N GLY A 315 26.01 -5.49 10.53
CA GLY A 315 26.14 -6.19 9.26
C GLY A 315 24.84 -6.38 8.47
N GLU A 316 23.69 -6.16 9.11
CA GLU A 316 22.35 -6.26 8.50
C GLU A 316 21.34 -5.38 9.24
N ASP A 317 20.38 -4.84 8.52
CA ASP A 317 19.33 -3.99 9.10
C ASP A 317 18.40 -4.76 10.06
N GLU A 318 17.66 -4.01 10.89
CA GLU A 318 16.73 -4.52 11.88
C GLU A 318 15.51 -5.25 11.29
N HIS A 319 15.17 -4.99 10.02
CA HIS A 319 13.99 -5.54 9.33
C HIS A 319 12.69 -5.49 10.15
N ASN A 320 12.44 -4.32 10.75
CA ASN A 320 11.28 -4.04 11.57
C ASN A 320 11.05 -2.54 11.58
N VAL A 321 9.97 -2.06 10.94
CA VAL A 321 9.72 -0.64 10.79
C VAL A 321 9.53 0.10 12.12
N TYR A 322 9.06 -0.57 13.16
CA TYR A 322 8.90 0.02 14.49
C TYR A 322 10.26 0.23 15.14
N MET A 323 11.15 -0.75 15.02
CA MET A 323 12.52 -0.64 15.49
C MET A 323 13.29 0.39 14.66
N ARG A 324 13.13 0.38 13.33
CA ARG A 324 13.71 1.39 12.45
C ARG A 324 13.26 2.79 12.79
N SER A 325 11.96 3.00 13.03
CA SER A 325 11.47 4.32 13.43
C SER A 325 12.07 4.81 14.75
N LEU A 326 12.37 3.90 15.66
CA LEU A 326 13.00 4.19 16.95
C LEU A 326 14.50 4.49 16.81
N LEU A 327 15.22 3.70 16.01
CA LEU A 327 16.68 3.83 15.83
C LEU A 327 17.05 4.96 14.86
N THR A 328 16.36 5.08 13.74
CA THR A 328 16.65 6.10 12.72
C THR A 328 16.11 7.47 13.10
N TYR A 329 14.95 7.57 13.77
CA TYR A 329 14.27 8.85 14.03
C TYR A 329 14.17 9.18 15.51
N GLY A 330 14.70 8.33 16.39
CA GLY A 330 14.63 8.47 17.84
C GLY A 330 13.21 8.32 18.41
N TRP A 331 13.06 8.57 19.70
CA TRP A 331 11.78 8.45 20.39
C TRP A 331 10.73 9.43 19.88
N LEU A 332 11.13 10.64 19.43
CA LEU A 332 10.24 11.61 18.80
C LEU A 332 9.68 11.04 17.48
N GLY A 333 10.56 10.45 16.67
CA GLY A 333 10.15 9.81 15.41
C GLY A 333 9.26 8.59 15.65
N PHE A 334 9.59 7.75 16.61
CA PHE A 334 8.77 6.59 16.96
C PHE A 334 7.35 6.98 17.41
N ALA A 335 7.22 7.97 18.30
CA ALA A 335 5.91 8.49 18.70
C ALA A 335 5.14 9.06 17.51
N SER A 336 5.83 9.79 16.62
CA SER A 336 5.25 10.32 15.38
C SER A 336 4.81 9.20 14.43
N TRP A 337 5.61 8.15 14.28
CA TRP A 337 5.25 6.96 13.48
C TRP A 337 3.97 6.30 14.00
N LEU A 338 3.87 6.10 15.31
CA LEU A 338 2.65 5.55 15.93
C LEU A 338 1.42 6.44 15.66
N MET A 339 1.58 7.76 15.60
CA MET A 339 0.50 8.67 15.21
C MET A 339 0.17 8.56 13.72
N ILE A 340 1.19 8.50 12.84
CA ILE A 340 1.02 8.36 11.38
C ILE A 340 0.18 7.12 11.06
N ILE A 341 0.42 6.00 11.73
CA ILE A 341 -0.32 4.75 11.48
C ILE A 341 -1.60 4.62 12.32
N GLY A 342 -1.63 5.13 13.54
CA GLY A 342 -2.75 4.97 14.46
C GLY A 342 -3.93 5.87 14.14
N LEU A 343 -3.68 7.11 13.70
CA LEU A 343 -4.77 8.04 13.40
C LEU A 343 -5.66 7.59 12.23
N PRO A 344 -5.14 7.13 11.06
CA PRO A 344 -6.00 6.61 10.00
C PRO A 344 -6.78 5.37 10.44
N LEU A 345 -6.22 4.52 11.32
CA LEU A 345 -6.95 3.40 11.89
C LEU A 345 -8.12 3.87 12.77
N ALA A 346 -7.86 4.78 13.69
CA ALA A 346 -8.86 5.27 14.63
C ALA A 346 -10.01 6.01 13.93
N TYR A 347 -9.69 6.95 13.03
CA TYR A 347 -10.71 7.71 12.30
C TYR A 347 -11.43 6.87 11.23
N GLY A 348 -10.75 5.90 10.66
CA GLY A 348 -11.27 5.06 9.58
C GLY A 348 -12.14 3.90 10.05
N PHE A 349 -11.92 3.37 11.26
CA PHE A 349 -12.55 2.13 11.70
C PHE A 349 -14.08 2.10 11.53
N LYS A 350 -14.77 3.16 11.99
CA LYS A 350 -16.24 3.25 11.88
C LYS A 350 -16.73 3.35 10.42
N LEU A 351 -15.88 3.82 9.50
CA LEU A 351 -16.23 3.98 8.10
C LEU A 351 -16.26 2.66 7.33
N LEU A 352 -15.64 1.60 7.86
CA LEU A 352 -15.70 0.24 7.30
C LEU A 352 -17.13 -0.28 7.20
N PHE A 353 -18.02 0.18 8.06
CA PHE A 353 -19.40 -0.30 8.20
C PHE A 353 -20.44 0.70 7.63
N LYS A 354 -19.97 1.77 6.97
CA LYS A 354 -20.87 2.77 6.34
C LYS A 354 -21.07 2.47 4.88
N THR A 355 -22.33 2.42 4.43
CA THR A 355 -22.66 2.31 2.99
C THR A 355 -22.42 3.65 2.31
N ARG A 356 -21.35 3.73 1.48
CA ARG A 356 -20.94 4.91 0.73
C ARG A 356 -20.47 4.53 -0.68
N PRO A 357 -20.57 5.43 -1.67
CA PRO A 357 -20.09 5.17 -3.03
C PRO A 357 -18.59 4.82 -3.10
N TRP A 358 -17.80 5.28 -2.15
CA TRP A 358 -16.36 5.04 -2.04
C TRP A 358 -16.01 3.84 -1.12
N GLN A 359 -16.97 3.18 -0.50
CA GLN A 359 -16.76 2.14 0.53
C GLN A 359 -15.80 1.04 0.07
N ILE A 360 -15.96 0.53 -1.15
CA ILE A 360 -15.10 -0.57 -1.65
C ILE A 360 -13.63 -0.18 -1.72
N TYR A 361 -13.34 1.03 -2.22
CA TYR A 361 -11.97 1.53 -2.33
C TYR A 361 -11.35 1.74 -0.95
N PHE A 362 -12.16 2.26 -0.03
CA PHE A 362 -11.78 2.46 1.36
C PHE A 362 -11.49 1.13 2.08
N GLN A 363 -12.39 0.15 1.97
CA GLN A 363 -12.22 -1.15 2.61
C GLN A 363 -10.97 -1.87 2.10
N VAL A 364 -10.72 -1.90 0.79
CA VAL A 364 -9.50 -2.46 0.21
C VAL A 364 -8.27 -1.75 0.77
N ALA A 365 -8.24 -0.41 0.72
CA ALA A 365 -7.10 0.34 1.23
C ALA A 365 -6.87 0.10 2.73
N TYR A 366 -7.94 0.08 3.53
CA TYR A 366 -7.84 -0.06 4.99
C TYR A 366 -7.37 -1.45 5.42
N VAL A 367 -7.93 -2.54 4.86
CA VAL A 367 -7.51 -3.89 5.27
C VAL A 367 -6.09 -4.21 4.84
N VAL A 368 -5.68 -3.74 3.66
CA VAL A 368 -4.30 -3.92 3.21
C VAL A 368 -3.35 -3.05 4.03
N PHE A 369 -3.75 -1.84 4.40
CA PHE A 369 -2.98 -1.00 5.32
C PHE A 369 -2.78 -1.68 6.67
N VAL A 370 -3.83 -2.26 7.28
CA VAL A 370 -3.71 -3.07 8.51
C VAL A 370 -2.72 -4.22 8.32
N GLY A 371 -2.81 -4.93 7.20
CA GLY A 371 -1.88 -6.00 6.88
C GLY A 371 -0.42 -5.53 6.77
N HIS A 372 -0.17 -4.36 6.17
CA HIS A 372 1.17 -3.76 6.13
C HIS A 372 1.73 -3.49 7.53
N LEU A 373 0.90 -3.01 8.46
CA LEU A 373 1.34 -2.76 9.82
C LEU A 373 1.79 -4.03 10.54
N LEU A 374 1.15 -5.17 10.26
CA LEU A 374 1.57 -6.46 10.82
C LEU A 374 2.84 -6.97 10.13
N VAL A 375 2.94 -6.84 8.82
CA VAL A 375 4.16 -7.17 8.06
C VAL A 375 5.34 -6.29 8.48
N GLY A 376 5.08 -5.05 8.88
CA GLY A 376 6.07 -4.11 9.39
C GLY A 376 6.86 -4.58 10.63
N TRP A 377 6.38 -5.63 11.34
CA TRP A 377 7.16 -6.28 12.40
C TRP A 377 8.33 -7.13 11.90
N ILE A 378 8.33 -7.46 10.60
CA ILE A 378 9.32 -8.37 10.01
C ILE A 378 9.99 -7.80 8.76
N ILE A 379 9.61 -6.57 8.34
CA ILE A 379 10.21 -5.88 7.20
C ILE A 379 10.00 -4.36 7.33
N ASP A 380 10.84 -3.59 6.66
CA ASP A 380 10.77 -2.13 6.65
C ASP A 380 9.80 -1.68 5.57
N ILE A 381 8.74 -0.97 5.97
CA ILE A 381 7.68 -0.50 5.07
C ILE A 381 7.67 1.03 4.90
N ASP A 382 8.55 1.73 5.62
CA ASP A 382 8.60 3.19 5.74
C ASP A 382 8.93 3.90 4.41
N HIS A 383 9.53 3.21 3.44
CA HIS A 383 9.82 3.72 2.10
C HIS A 383 8.95 3.10 1.00
N TRP A 384 7.89 2.39 1.35
CA TRP A 384 7.00 1.80 0.34
C TRP A 384 5.97 2.80 -0.17
N ARG A 385 6.08 3.20 -1.43
CA ARG A 385 5.23 4.20 -2.10
C ARG A 385 3.75 3.85 -2.03
N HIS A 386 3.41 2.57 -2.23
CA HIS A 386 2.05 2.08 -2.16
C HIS A 386 1.46 2.13 -0.74
N PHE A 387 2.27 2.05 0.32
CA PHE A 387 1.82 2.23 1.70
C PHE A 387 1.27 3.65 1.92
N TYR A 388 1.97 4.68 1.43
CA TYR A 388 1.53 6.07 1.52
C TYR A 388 0.35 6.38 0.58
N LEU A 389 0.26 5.72 -0.58
CA LEU A 389 -0.92 5.79 -1.45
C LEU A 389 -2.17 5.25 -0.74
N LEU A 390 -2.08 4.07 -0.10
CA LEU A 390 -3.19 3.49 0.67
C LEU A 390 -3.63 4.43 1.80
N MET A 391 -2.67 5.00 2.54
CA MET A 391 -2.94 5.98 3.58
C MET A 391 -3.61 7.23 3.01
N GLY A 392 -3.20 7.70 1.83
CA GLY A 392 -3.83 8.80 1.10
C GLY A 392 -5.28 8.50 0.69
N ILE A 393 -5.56 7.27 0.27
CA ILE A 393 -6.93 6.81 -0.04
C ILE A 393 -7.79 6.83 1.25
N ILE A 394 -7.27 6.29 2.35
CA ILE A 394 -7.97 6.26 3.64
C ILE A 394 -8.33 7.68 4.10
N TRP A 395 -7.36 8.59 4.11
CA TRP A 395 -7.58 9.98 4.51
C TRP A 395 -8.50 10.74 3.55
N GLY A 396 -8.39 10.50 2.25
CA GLY A 396 -9.31 11.08 1.26
C GLY A 396 -10.76 10.69 1.52
N CYS A 397 -11.03 9.42 1.83
CA CYS A 397 -12.36 8.95 2.19
C CYS A 397 -12.85 9.50 3.54
N ILE A 398 -11.96 9.64 4.55
CA ILE A 398 -12.28 10.31 5.82
C ILE A 398 -12.72 11.76 5.58
N MET A 399 -12.03 12.46 4.68
CA MET A 399 -12.38 13.85 4.34
C MET A 399 -13.70 13.94 3.58
N LEU A 400 -13.98 13.02 2.65
CA LEU A 400 -15.28 12.94 1.97
C LEU A 400 -16.43 12.74 2.97
N GLU A 401 -16.26 11.86 3.95
CA GLU A 401 -17.27 11.65 4.99
C GLU A 401 -17.49 12.90 5.86
N ARG A 402 -16.42 13.59 6.25
CA ARG A 402 -16.52 14.85 7.02
C ARG A 402 -17.21 15.96 6.23
N GLN A 403 -16.97 16.02 4.92
CA GLN A 403 -17.63 17.00 4.05
C GLN A 403 -19.15 16.77 4.00
N GLN A 404 -19.58 15.52 3.78
CA GLN A 404 -21.01 15.16 3.79
C GLN A 404 -21.66 15.47 5.13
N GLY A 405 -21.01 15.16 6.26
CA GLY A 405 -21.52 15.48 7.59
C GLY A 405 -21.73 16.98 7.83
N ARG A 406 -20.90 17.85 7.24
CA ARG A 406 -21.06 19.32 7.34
C ARG A 406 -22.21 19.87 6.47
N GLU A 407 -22.53 19.22 5.36
CA GLU A 407 -23.63 19.61 4.48
C GLU A 407 -25.00 19.31 5.10
N TYR A 408 -25.09 18.27 5.95
CA TYR A 408 -26.33 17.95 6.70
C TYR A 408 -26.59 18.86 7.90
N ILE A 409 -25.63 19.63 8.36
CA ILE A 409 -25.75 20.51 9.55
C ILE A 409 -26.04 21.96 9.12
N LYS A 410 -25.91 22.32 7.87
CA LYS A 410 -26.28 23.60 7.26
C LYS A 410 -27.67 23.52 6.67
#